data_d4ede2c8447f1e420341a26baee48ef9
#
_entry.id   d4ede2c8447f1e420341a26baee48ef9
#
_cell.length_a   1.000
_cell.length_b   1.000
_cell.length_c   1.000
_cell.angle_alpha   90.00
_cell.angle_beta   90.00
_cell.angle_gamma   90.00
#
_symmetry.space_group_name_H-M   'P 1'
#
loop_
_entity.id
_entity.type
_entity.pdbx_description
1 polymer ?
#
loop_
_entity_poly.entity_id
_entity_poly.type
_entity_poly.pdbx_seq_one_letter_code
_entity_poly.pdbx_strand_id
1 'polypeptide(L)'
;MNYPMRLRSLKNFFAFLLLGLNIFVFAQKIPEKPNVLYPVYDQVGLLTQTEKDQLNQKLIKFSDSTSTEIEVIIIPTTGGEDVNYLATMYGEKWGIGQKGIDNGIVFLIATEDRTMAIQQGRAVEQFLTASVAGQILDYIVTPK
;
A
#
# COMPACT_ATOMS: atom_id res chain seq x y z
N MET A 1 49.01 -41.04 8.07
CA MET A 1 48.41 -39.86 8.74
C MET A 1 47.19 -39.49 7.96
N ASN A 2 46.07 -39.73 8.48
CA ASN A 2 44.79 -39.56 7.80
C ASN A 2 44.09 -38.27 8.28
N TYR A 3 43.89 -37.32 7.40
CA TYR A 3 43.05 -36.15 7.67
C TYR A 3 41.85 -36.09 6.72
N PRO A 4 40.89 -37.06 6.72
CA PRO A 4 39.68 -36.93 5.95
C PRO A 4 38.53 -36.23 6.72
N MET A 5 38.68 -35.99 8.02
CA MET A 5 37.54 -35.55 8.84
C MET A 5 37.25 -34.02 8.75
N ARG A 6 38.22 -33.19 8.38
CA ARG A 6 38.00 -31.74 8.31
C ARG A 6 37.15 -31.29 7.12
N LEU A 7 37.22 -31.98 6.00
CA LEU A 7 36.45 -31.67 4.80
C LEU A 7 34.95 -32.03 4.90
N ARG A 8 34.65 -33.13 5.65
CA ARG A 8 33.25 -33.51 5.91
C ARG A 8 32.56 -32.52 6.86
N SER A 9 33.28 -32.06 7.88
CA SER A 9 32.78 -31.06 8.83
C SER A 9 32.51 -29.71 8.15
N LEU A 10 33.37 -29.28 7.20
CA LEU A 10 33.19 -28.03 6.47
C LEU A 10 31.99 -28.10 5.50
N LYS A 11 31.78 -29.21 4.83
CA LYS A 11 30.60 -29.45 3.99
C LYS A 11 29.31 -29.43 4.78
N ASN A 12 29.29 -30.03 5.96
CA ASN A 12 28.13 -30.02 6.84
C ASN A 12 27.90 -28.61 7.45
N PHE A 13 28.94 -27.85 7.75
CA PHE A 13 28.85 -26.48 8.21
C PHE A 13 28.29 -25.57 7.13
N PHE A 14 28.74 -25.71 5.88
CA PHE A 14 28.20 -24.96 4.73
C PHE A 14 26.77 -25.36 4.40
N ALA A 15 26.39 -26.64 4.53
CA ALA A 15 25.02 -27.09 4.35
C ALA A 15 24.09 -26.54 5.45
N PHE A 16 24.57 -26.43 6.69
CA PHE A 16 23.82 -25.84 7.80
C PHE A 16 23.68 -24.32 7.66
N LEU A 17 24.72 -23.64 7.12
CA LEU A 17 24.68 -22.20 6.83
C LEU A 17 23.69 -21.88 5.71
N LEU A 18 23.60 -22.73 4.69
CA LEU A 18 22.62 -22.61 3.58
C LEU A 18 21.17 -22.90 4.03
N LEU A 19 20.99 -23.80 5.02
CA LEU A 19 19.67 -24.10 5.58
C LEU A 19 19.15 -23.00 6.52
N GLY A 20 20.06 -22.20 7.09
CA GLY A 20 19.74 -21.07 7.99
C GLY A 20 19.32 -19.80 7.26
N LEU A 21 19.47 -19.71 5.94
CA LEU A 21 19.14 -18.54 5.15
C LEU A 21 17.74 -18.64 4.50
N ASN A 22 16.79 -19.25 5.20
CA ASN A 22 15.39 -19.03 4.88
C ASN A 22 15.00 -17.65 5.43
N ILE A 23 15.41 -16.60 4.73
CA ILE A 23 14.85 -15.27 4.90
C ILE A 23 13.39 -15.42 4.46
N PHE A 24 12.48 -15.50 5.43
CA PHE A 24 11.06 -15.31 5.16
C PHE A 24 10.89 -13.88 4.64
N VAL A 25 10.93 -13.72 3.33
CA VAL A 25 10.46 -12.51 2.69
C VAL A 25 8.95 -12.49 2.92
N PHE A 26 8.51 -11.88 4.00
CA PHE A 26 7.11 -11.53 4.18
C PHE A 26 6.80 -10.42 3.19
N ALA A 27 6.44 -10.78 1.97
CA ALA A 27 5.79 -9.84 1.09
C ALA A 27 4.52 -9.33 1.79
N GLN A 28 4.35 -8.00 1.86
CA GLN A 28 3.18 -7.40 2.47
C GLN A 28 1.93 -7.93 1.75
N LYS A 29 1.18 -8.78 2.42
CA LYS A 29 -0.05 -9.34 1.85
C LYS A 29 -1.17 -8.32 2.01
N ILE A 30 -1.64 -7.79 0.89
CA ILE A 30 -2.84 -6.95 0.90
C ILE A 30 -4.02 -7.77 1.41
N PRO A 31 -4.73 -7.31 2.45
CA PRO A 31 -5.88 -8.02 3.00
C PRO A 31 -6.98 -8.17 1.96
N GLU A 32 -7.92 -9.07 2.23
CA GLU A 32 -9.14 -9.16 1.41
C GLU A 32 -9.95 -7.88 1.54
N LYS A 33 -10.63 -7.51 0.43
CA LYS A 33 -11.52 -6.36 0.43
C LYS A 33 -12.60 -6.53 1.50
N PRO A 34 -12.84 -5.51 2.35
CA PRO A 34 -13.95 -5.54 3.30
C PRO A 34 -15.29 -5.77 2.59
N ASN A 35 -16.22 -6.47 3.24
CA ASN A 35 -17.56 -6.69 2.69
C ASN A 35 -18.31 -5.39 2.41
N VAL A 36 -18.08 -4.38 3.24
CA VAL A 36 -18.53 -3.00 3.03
C VAL A 36 -17.28 -2.14 3.00
N LEU A 37 -16.96 -1.60 1.83
CA LEU A 37 -15.85 -0.69 1.67
C LEU A 37 -16.35 0.74 1.80
N TYR A 38 -15.96 1.40 2.89
CA TYR A 38 -16.10 2.84 3.05
C TYR A 38 -14.86 3.53 2.46
N PRO A 39 -14.97 4.76 1.96
CA PRO A 39 -13.85 5.48 1.35
C PRO A 39 -12.63 5.66 2.25
N VAL A 40 -12.79 5.51 3.57
CA VAL A 40 -11.69 5.58 4.54
C VAL A 40 -11.52 4.24 5.23
N TYR A 41 -10.41 3.58 4.92
CA TYR A 41 -9.96 2.37 5.59
C TYR A 41 -8.76 2.70 6.48
N ASP A 42 -9.00 2.79 7.78
CA ASP A 42 -7.99 3.15 8.79
C ASP A 42 -7.68 1.94 9.68
N GLN A 43 -6.61 1.23 9.33
CA GLN A 43 -6.17 0.04 10.05
C GLN A 43 -5.52 0.36 11.40
N VAL A 44 -4.94 1.55 11.53
CA VAL A 44 -4.16 1.94 12.72
C VAL A 44 -4.95 2.77 13.73
N GLY A 45 -6.16 3.21 13.38
CA GLY A 45 -6.94 4.09 14.24
C GLY A 45 -6.35 5.50 14.34
N LEU A 46 -5.79 6.02 13.25
CA LEU A 46 -5.21 7.36 13.19
C LEU A 46 -6.29 8.44 13.33
N LEU A 47 -7.44 8.21 12.73
CA LEU A 47 -8.58 9.12 12.72
C LEU A 47 -9.58 8.74 13.82
N THR A 48 -10.16 9.75 14.46
CA THR A 48 -11.32 9.55 15.31
C THR A 48 -12.53 9.08 14.51
N GLN A 49 -13.53 8.49 15.15
CA GLN A 49 -14.74 8.06 14.44
C GLN A 49 -15.44 9.24 13.75
N THR A 50 -15.50 10.40 14.40
CA THR A 50 -16.10 11.62 13.82
C THR A 50 -15.35 12.07 12.56
N GLU A 51 -14.02 12.07 12.58
CA GLU A 51 -13.20 12.43 11.40
C GLU A 51 -13.41 11.44 10.27
N LYS A 52 -13.46 10.14 10.54
CA LYS A 52 -13.76 9.11 9.54
C LYS A 52 -15.13 9.30 8.91
N ASP A 53 -16.15 9.55 9.72
CA ASP A 53 -17.52 9.73 9.24
C ASP A 53 -17.63 10.98 8.36
N GLN A 54 -17.02 12.09 8.77
CA GLN A 54 -17.00 13.32 7.98
C GLN A 54 -16.26 13.14 6.66
N LEU A 55 -15.10 12.47 6.67
CA LEU A 55 -14.32 12.22 5.47
C LEU A 55 -15.05 11.24 4.54
N ASN A 56 -15.64 10.17 5.06
CA ASN A 56 -16.47 9.24 4.30
C ASN A 56 -17.61 9.96 3.59
N GLN A 57 -18.38 10.78 4.29
CA GLN A 57 -19.48 11.56 3.70
C GLN A 57 -18.99 12.47 2.58
N LYS A 58 -17.86 13.16 2.79
CA LYS A 58 -17.27 14.04 1.79
C LYS A 58 -16.84 13.29 0.53
N LEU A 59 -16.18 12.13 0.70
CA LEU A 59 -15.70 11.33 -0.42
C LEU A 59 -16.84 10.62 -1.17
N ILE A 60 -17.88 10.15 -0.46
CA ILE A 60 -19.09 9.59 -1.09
C ILE A 60 -19.78 10.67 -1.93
N LYS A 61 -19.98 11.86 -1.37
CA LYS A 61 -20.60 12.98 -2.11
C LYS A 61 -19.78 13.38 -3.34
N PHE A 62 -18.45 13.33 -3.24
CA PHE A 62 -17.57 13.58 -4.38
C PHE A 62 -17.76 12.51 -5.46
N SER A 63 -17.78 11.23 -5.08
CA SER A 63 -18.02 10.12 -6.00
C SER A 63 -19.37 10.21 -6.67
N ASP A 64 -20.44 10.53 -5.93
CA ASP A 64 -21.80 10.70 -6.47
C ASP A 64 -21.85 11.82 -7.53
N SER A 65 -21.08 12.87 -7.37
CA SER A 65 -21.09 14.03 -8.27
C SER A 65 -20.14 13.89 -9.47
N THR A 66 -19.07 13.10 -9.35
CA THR A 66 -18.00 13.01 -10.37
C THR A 66 -17.87 11.62 -10.99
N SER A 67 -18.47 10.60 -10.37
CA SER A 67 -18.24 9.17 -10.65
C SER A 67 -16.82 8.69 -10.36
N THR A 68 -15.94 9.53 -9.80
CA THR A 68 -14.59 9.16 -9.42
C THR A 68 -14.57 8.69 -7.97
N GLU A 69 -14.12 7.47 -7.73
CA GLU A 69 -13.96 6.91 -6.39
C GLU A 69 -12.59 7.26 -5.81
N ILE A 70 -12.57 7.75 -4.58
CA ILE A 70 -11.33 7.99 -3.83
C ILE A 70 -11.35 7.10 -2.60
N GLU A 71 -10.31 6.28 -2.46
CA GLU A 71 -10.09 5.43 -1.30
C GLU A 71 -8.87 5.93 -0.52
N VAL A 72 -9.07 6.24 0.75
CA VAL A 72 -8.00 6.59 1.69
C VAL A 72 -7.68 5.37 2.54
N ILE A 73 -6.46 4.85 2.41
CA ILE A 73 -6.00 3.64 3.09
C ILE A 73 -4.86 4.00 4.02
N ILE A 74 -5.07 3.76 5.32
CA ILE A 74 -4.08 4.05 6.37
C ILE A 74 -3.63 2.71 6.96
N ILE A 75 -2.35 2.39 6.78
CA ILE A 75 -1.71 1.15 7.25
C ILE A 75 -0.52 1.47 8.16
N PRO A 76 -0.07 0.54 9.00
CA PRO A 76 1.10 0.77 9.83
C PRO A 76 2.39 0.87 9.01
N THR A 77 2.62 -0.06 8.11
CA THR A 77 3.88 -0.18 7.35
C THR A 77 3.64 -0.78 5.97
N THR A 78 4.50 -0.46 5.01
CA THR A 78 4.53 -1.11 3.70
C THR A 78 5.20 -2.49 3.73
N GLY A 79 5.82 -2.86 4.86
CA GLY A 79 6.58 -4.11 4.96
C GLY A 79 7.81 -4.17 4.05
N GLY A 80 8.37 -3.00 3.69
CA GLY A 80 9.53 -2.87 2.81
C GLY A 80 9.19 -2.76 1.31
N GLU A 81 7.90 -2.81 0.96
CA GLU A 81 7.45 -2.58 -0.42
C GLU A 81 7.47 -1.09 -0.78
N ASP A 82 7.62 -0.79 -2.05
CA ASP A 82 7.44 0.58 -2.54
C ASP A 82 6.00 1.04 -2.33
N VAL A 83 5.81 2.22 -1.76
CA VAL A 83 4.49 2.74 -1.38
C VAL A 83 3.59 2.99 -2.59
N ASN A 84 4.14 3.40 -3.73
CA ASN A 84 3.38 3.62 -4.97
C ASN A 84 2.93 2.28 -5.56
N TYR A 85 3.82 1.30 -5.56
CA TYR A 85 3.49 -0.06 -5.99
C TYR A 85 2.38 -0.66 -5.12
N LEU A 86 2.51 -0.53 -3.80
CA LEU A 86 1.52 -1.05 -2.86
C LEU A 86 0.15 -0.37 -3.03
N ALA A 87 0.12 0.96 -3.24
CA ALA A 87 -1.12 1.69 -3.53
C ALA A 87 -1.79 1.21 -4.82
N THR A 88 -1.01 0.96 -5.87
CA THR A 88 -1.51 0.37 -7.12
C THR A 88 -2.12 -1.01 -6.89
N MET A 89 -1.45 -1.87 -6.14
CA MET A 89 -1.92 -3.21 -5.81
C MET A 89 -3.21 -3.20 -4.98
N TYR A 90 -3.38 -2.25 -4.05
CA TYR A 90 -4.64 -2.05 -3.34
C TYR A 90 -5.77 -1.67 -4.31
N GLY A 91 -5.51 -0.73 -5.20
CA GLY A 91 -6.49 -0.31 -6.22
C GLY A 91 -6.96 -1.47 -7.09
N GLU A 92 -6.03 -2.30 -7.56
CA GLU A 92 -6.33 -3.47 -8.39
C GLU A 92 -7.06 -4.57 -7.60
N LYS A 93 -6.54 -4.96 -6.45
CA LYS A 93 -7.11 -6.05 -5.65
C LYS A 93 -8.49 -5.71 -5.11
N TRP A 94 -8.70 -4.48 -4.67
CA TRP A 94 -9.99 -4.05 -4.12
C TRP A 94 -10.94 -3.51 -5.19
N GLY A 95 -10.46 -3.34 -6.42
CA GLY A 95 -11.27 -2.86 -7.54
C GLY A 95 -11.77 -1.44 -7.31
N ILE A 96 -10.87 -0.54 -6.86
CA ILE A 96 -11.21 0.87 -6.63
C ILE A 96 -11.50 1.55 -7.98
N GLY A 97 -12.65 2.20 -8.08
CA GLY A 97 -13.14 2.80 -9.32
C GLY A 97 -14.18 1.92 -10.02
N GLN A 98 -14.84 2.50 -11.00
CA GLN A 98 -15.86 1.79 -11.77
C GLN A 98 -15.23 0.78 -12.71
N LYS A 99 -15.75 -0.45 -12.69
CA LYS A 99 -15.27 -1.54 -13.53
C LYS A 99 -15.32 -1.15 -15.02
N GLY A 100 -14.18 -1.26 -15.70
CA GLY A 100 -14.04 -0.96 -17.12
C GLY A 100 -13.81 0.52 -17.44
N ILE A 101 -13.94 1.43 -16.46
CA ILE A 101 -13.69 2.87 -16.63
C ILE A 101 -12.32 3.23 -16.05
N ASP A 102 -11.91 2.59 -14.95
CA ASP A 102 -10.63 2.80 -14.29
C ASP A 102 -10.46 4.25 -13.76
N ASN A 103 -11.49 4.71 -13.04
CA ASN A 103 -11.60 6.06 -12.52
C ASN A 103 -11.44 6.15 -11.00
N GLY A 104 -10.69 5.22 -10.41
CA GLY A 104 -10.39 5.21 -9.00
C GLY A 104 -9.12 5.98 -8.65
N ILE A 105 -9.06 6.47 -7.41
CA ILE A 105 -7.87 7.08 -6.81
C ILE A 105 -7.62 6.39 -5.48
N VAL A 106 -6.40 5.92 -5.25
CA VAL A 106 -5.95 5.37 -3.97
C VAL A 106 -4.98 6.36 -3.33
N PHE A 107 -5.31 6.80 -2.11
CA PHE A 107 -4.39 7.54 -1.26
C PHE A 107 -3.96 6.63 -0.11
N LEU A 108 -2.73 6.11 -0.20
CA LEU A 108 -2.14 5.21 0.78
C LEU A 108 -1.20 5.96 1.72
N ILE A 109 -1.36 5.73 3.01
CA ILE A 109 -0.51 6.29 4.07
C ILE A 109 0.04 5.15 4.91
N ALA A 110 1.38 5.02 5.01
CA ALA A 110 2.07 4.09 5.89
C ALA A 110 2.69 4.89 7.05
N THR A 111 2.07 4.81 8.22
CA THR A 111 2.35 5.72 9.34
C THR A 111 3.71 5.50 9.98
N GLU A 112 4.15 4.26 10.16
CA GLU A 112 5.45 3.92 10.75
C GLU A 112 6.60 4.25 9.81
N ASP A 113 6.42 4.01 8.50
CA ASP A 113 7.41 4.28 7.47
C ASP A 113 7.47 5.77 7.09
N ARG A 114 6.46 6.55 7.47
CA ARG A 114 6.29 7.96 7.10
C ARG A 114 6.31 8.16 5.57
N THR A 115 5.67 7.24 4.87
CA THR A 115 5.53 7.29 3.42
C THR A 115 4.07 7.34 3.02
N MET A 116 3.80 7.95 1.88
CA MET A 116 2.47 8.03 1.31
C MET A 116 2.51 8.09 -0.21
N ALA A 117 1.43 7.67 -0.84
CA ALA A 117 1.28 7.68 -2.29
C ALA A 117 -0.13 8.02 -2.69
N ILE A 118 -0.27 8.70 -3.82
CA ILE A 118 -1.53 8.85 -4.55
C ILE A 118 -1.36 8.14 -5.88
N GLN A 119 -2.19 7.13 -6.12
CA GLN A 119 -2.24 6.40 -7.39
C GLN A 119 -3.61 6.55 -8.01
N GLN A 120 -3.64 6.85 -9.29
CA GLN A 120 -4.86 7.09 -10.06
C GLN A 120 -5.04 6.07 -11.18
N GLY A 121 -6.29 5.72 -11.46
CA GLY A 121 -6.65 4.95 -12.63
C GLY A 121 -6.51 5.75 -13.92
N ARG A 122 -6.45 5.06 -15.06
CA ARG A 122 -6.15 5.66 -16.38
C ARG A 122 -7.12 6.76 -16.78
N ALA A 123 -8.40 6.61 -16.43
CA ALA A 123 -9.40 7.62 -16.77
C ALA A 123 -9.20 8.94 -16.03
N VAL A 124 -8.51 8.91 -14.88
CA VAL A 124 -8.24 10.10 -14.06
C VAL A 124 -6.89 10.72 -14.40
N GLU A 125 -5.97 9.95 -14.98
CA GLU A 125 -4.58 10.35 -15.24
C GLU A 125 -4.47 11.64 -16.08
N GLN A 126 -5.40 11.87 -16.99
CA GLN A 126 -5.46 13.10 -17.79
C GLN A 126 -5.71 14.37 -16.96
N PHE A 127 -6.32 14.23 -15.77
CA PHE A 127 -6.63 15.35 -14.86
C PHE A 127 -5.71 15.35 -13.66
N LEU A 128 -5.33 14.18 -13.17
CA LEU A 128 -4.44 13.97 -12.04
C LEU A 128 -3.24 13.16 -12.51
N THR A 129 -2.24 13.84 -13.05
CA THR A 129 -0.98 13.19 -13.47
C THR A 129 -0.14 12.79 -12.25
N ALA A 130 0.81 11.87 -12.44
CA ALA A 130 1.75 11.50 -11.38
C ALA A 130 2.53 12.71 -10.84
N SER A 131 2.86 13.68 -11.69
CA SER A 131 3.51 14.93 -11.28
C SER A 131 2.61 15.79 -10.39
N VAL A 132 1.33 15.93 -10.73
CA VAL A 132 0.35 16.68 -9.92
C VAL A 132 0.08 15.96 -8.60
N ALA A 133 -0.04 14.64 -8.61
CA ALA A 133 -0.18 13.84 -7.39
C ALA A 133 1.02 14.02 -6.45
N GLY A 134 2.24 14.01 -6.99
CA GLY A 134 3.45 14.31 -6.22
C GLY A 134 3.45 15.71 -5.61
N GLN A 135 3.04 16.73 -6.38
CA GLN A 135 2.92 18.10 -5.86
C GLN A 135 1.87 18.22 -4.75
N ILE A 136 0.75 17.50 -4.84
CA ILE A 136 -0.26 17.47 -3.77
C ILE A 136 0.34 16.89 -2.49
N LEU A 137 1.09 15.79 -2.59
CA LEU A 137 1.76 15.19 -1.44
C LEU A 137 2.79 16.14 -0.83
N ASP A 138 3.62 16.78 -1.64
CA ASP A 138 4.73 17.62 -1.18
C ASP A 138 4.27 18.96 -0.58
N TYR A 139 3.26 19.61 -1.17
CA TYR A 139 2.90 20.97 -0.82
C TYR A 139 1.60 21.10 -0.02
N ILE A 140 0.70 20.13 -0.09
CA ILE A 140 -0.60 20.20 0.57
C ILE A 140 -0.70 19.23 1.73
N VAL A 141 -0.29 17.97 1.52
CA VAL A 141 -0.42 16.91 2.53
C VAL A 141 0.74 16.92 3.52
N THR A 142 1.94 17.26 3.05
CA THR A 142 3.16 17.32 3.88
C THR A 142 3.70 18.74 3.95
N PRO A 143 2.97 19.70 4.54
CA PRO A 143 3.49 21.04 4.72
C PRO A 143 4.74 20.99 5.64
N LYS A 144 5.75 21.74 5.28
CA LYS A 144 6.98 21.88 6.07
C LYS A 144 6.72 22.73 7.34
#